data_c80588dad75fde61882f7254685051cd
#
_entry.id   c80588dad75fde61882f7254685051cd
#
_cell.length_a   1.000
_cell.length_b   1.000
_cell.length_c   1.000
_cell.angle_alpha   90.00
_cell.angle_beta   90.00
_cell.angle_gamma   90.00
#
_symmetry.space_group_name_H-M   'P 1'
#
loop_
_entity.id
_entity.type
_entity.pdbx_description
1 polymer ?
#
loop_
_entity_poly.entity_id
_entity_poly.type
_entity_poly.pdbx_seq_one_letter_code
_entity_poly.pdbx_strand_id
1 'polypeptide(L)'
;MAGAVFERGPISFEVVKPVSKRRLVKLGEKGVEHAGAADDVFGATVTDGIPKGTRNGANNLTIGPESTVAVHISPAVVKLEFTGEASTFKLGTKVSAADDGKVAATGSKQVGIVVRPPVGKFVTVALTVPA
;
A
#
# COMPACT_ATOMS: atom_id res chain seq x y z
N MET A 1 16.98 -13.95 16.51
CA MET A 1 16.12 -15.11 16.37
C MET A 1 16.45 -15.90 15.12
N ALA A 2 16.79 -17.13 15.31
CA ALA A 2 17.09 -18.00 14.19
C ALA A 2 15.78 -18.33 13.46
N GLY A 3 15.81 -18.37 12.15
CA GLY A 3 14.70 -18.77 11.35
C GLY A 3 13.86 -17.67 10.75
N ALA A 4 14.14 -16.41 11.07
CA ALA A 4 13.46 -15.33 10.41
C ALA A 4 13.89 -15.28 8.94
N VAL A 5 12.94 -15.37 8.03
CA VAL A 5 13.22 -15.26 6.59
C VAL A 5 13.29 -13.81 6.17
N PHE A 6 12.37 -13.00 6.69
CA PHE A 6 12.32 -11.57 6.43
C PHE A 6 12.24 -10.83 7.75
N GLU A 7 13.35 -10.25 8.20
CA GLU A 7 13.32 -9.41 9.39
C GLU A 7 12.82 -8.01 9.10
N ARG A 8 13.23 -7.51 7.95
CA ARG A 8 12.93 -6.14 7.53
C ARG A 8 12.77 -6.11 6.04
N GLY A 9 12.19 -5.03 5.58
CA GLY A 9 12.05 -4.76 4.17
C GLY A 9 10.81 -5.34 3.57
N PRO A 10 10.58 -5.02 2.32
CA PRO A 10 9.38 -5.43 1.64
C PRO A 10 9.43 -6.89 1.22
N ILE A 11 8.23 -7.43 1.02
CA ILE A 11 8.05 -8.78 0.50
C ILE A 11 7.37 -8.65 -0.86
N SER A 12 7.88 -9.38 -1.85
CA SER A 12 7.31 -9.33 -3.20
C SER A 12 6.11 -10.24 -3.34
N PHE A 13 5.05 -9.72 -3.94
CA PHE A 13 3.83 -10.47 -4.23
C PHE A 13 3.36 -10.19 -5.64
N GLU A 14 2.69 -11.16 -6.24
CA GLU A 14 2.02 -10.93 -7.51
C GLU A 14 0.76 -10.08 -7.27
N VAL A 15 0.38 -9.30 -8.28
CA VAL A 15 -0.84 -8.51 -8.22
C VAL A 15 -1.96 -9.24 -8.95
N VAL A 16 -3.15 -9.24 -8.35
CA VAL A 16 -4.33 -9.88 -8.95
C VAL A 16 -5.20 -8.90 -9.71
N LYS A 17 -5.04 -7.61 -9.43
CA LYS A 17 -5.68 -6.51 -10.17
C LYS A 17 -4.67 -5.38 -10.25
N PRO A 18 -4.82 -4.47 -11.22
CA PRO A 18 -3.89 -3.35 -11.31
C PRO A 18 -3.82 -2.59 -9.98
N VAL A 19 -2.61 -2.29 -9.54
CA VAL A 19 -2.40 -1.48 -8.34
C VAL A 19 -1.61 -0.25 -8.72
N SER A 20 -1.95 0.86 -8.07
CA SER A 20 -1.23 2.12 -8.21
C SER A 20 -0.25 2.25 -7.07
N LYS A 21 0.84 2.96 -7.33
CA LYS A 21 1.85 3.20 -6.30
C LYS A 21 1.27 3.98 -5.13
N ARG A 22 1.88 3.80 -3.98
CA ARG A 22 1.54 4.52 -2.75
C ARG A 22 0.11 4.28 -2.30
N ARG A 23 -0.29 3.02 -2.39
CA ARG A 23 -1.61 2.56 -1.98
C ARG A 23 -1.52 1.38 -1.04
N LEU A 24 -2.54 1.25 -0.22
CA LEU A 24 -2.68 0.09 0.67
C LEU A 24 -3.18 -1.11 -0.12
N VAL A 25 -2.68 -2.28 0.23
CA VAL A 25 -3.09 -3.53 -0.43
C VAL A 25 -3.52 -4.56 0.60
N LYS A 26 -4.44 -5.43 0.17
CA LYS A 26 -4.83 -6.61 0.94
C LYS A 26 -4.24 -7.84 0.27
N LEU A 27 -3.99 -8.87 1.07
CA LEU A 27 -3.38 -10.10 0.59
C LEU A 27 -4.43 -11.20 0.48
N GLY A 28 -4.58 -11.74 -0.72
CA GLY A 28 -5.41 -12.92 -0.97
C GLY A 28 -4.54 -14.11 -1.33
N GLU A 29 -5.16 -15.22 -1.66
CA GLU A 29 -4.43 -16.45 -1.96
C GLU A 29 -3.53 -16.34 -3.19
N LYS A 30 -3.91 -15.51 -4.15
CA LYS A 30 -3.17 -15.41 -5.42
C LYS A 30 -2.28 -14.17 -5.51
N GLY A 31 -2.37 -13.28 -4.56
CA GLY A 31 -1.57 -12.07 -4.57
C GLY A 31 -2.29 -10.91 -3.93
N VAL A 32 -1.88 -9.70 -4.30
CA VAL A 32 -2.36 -8.47 -3.68
C VAL A 32 -3.20 -7.64 -4.64
N GLU A 33 -4.09 -6.84 -4.06
CA GLU A 33 -4.89 -5.83 -4.76
C GLU A 33 -5.17 -4.69 -3.80
N HIS A 34 -5.68 -3.57 -4.31
CA HIS A 34 -6.01 -2.43 -3.45
C HIS A 34 -6.98 -2.85 -2.34
N ALA A 35 -6.70 -2.39 -1.12
CA ALA A 35 -7.60 -2.61 0.00
C ALA A 35 -8.71 -1.58 -0.02
N GLY A 36 -9.92 -1.99 0.38
CA GLY A 36 -11.03 -1.07 0.60
C GLY A 36 -11.13 -0.66 2.06
N ALA A 37 -12.07 0.23 2.35
CA ALA A 37 -12.22 0.79 3.69
C ALA A 37 -12.57 -0.26 4.76
N ALA A 38 -13.20 -1.36 4.37
CA ALA A 38 -13.61 -2.41 5.30
C ALA A 38 -12.69 -3.62 5.27
N ASP A 39 -11.64 -3.60 4.45
CA ASP A 39 -10.74 -4.73 4.31
C ASP A 39 -9.64 -4.72 5.36
N ASP A 40 -9.14 -5.89 5.69
CA ASP A 40 -7.94 -6.01 6.51
C ASP A 40 -6.74 -5.72 5.63
N VAL A 41 -6.04 -4.65 5.94
CA VAL A 41 -4.90 -4.23 5.14
C VAL A 41 -3.68 -5.06 5.52
N PHE A 42 -3.00 -5.59 4.51
CA PHE A 42 -1.76 -6.32 4.73
C PHE A 42 -0.54 -5.38 4.76
N GLY A 43 -0.49 -4.44 3.85
CA GLY A 43 0.63 -3.53 3.77
C GLY A 43 0.41 -2.48 2.69
N ALA A 44 1.51 -1.92 2.19
CA ALA A 44 1.45 -0.86 1.19
C ALA A 44 2.48 -1.09 0.11
N THR A 45 2.14 -0.74 -1.12
CA THR A 45 3.08 -0.76 -2.23
C THR A 45 3.47 0.65 -2.62
N VAL A 46 4.71 0.83 -3.02
CA VAL A 46 5.22 2.13 -3.48
C VAL A 46 5.45 2.15 -4.98
N THR A 47 5.13 1.06 -5.68
CA THR A 47 5.27 0.95 -7.12
C THR A 47 3.95 0.50 -7.75
N ASP A 48 3.80 0.81 -9.04
CA ASP A 48 2.64 0.32 -9.80
C ASP A 48 2.83 -1.14 -10.16
N GLY A 49 1.70 -1.85 -10.32
CA GLY A 49 1.74 -3.23 -10.79
C GLY A 49 0.50 -3.57 -11.59
N ILE A 50 0.64 -4.50 -12.52
CA ILE A 50 -0.49 -5.04 -13.28
C ILE A 50 -0.37 -6.56 -13.34
N PRO A 51 -1.51 -7.29 -13.34
CA PRO A 51 -1.47 -8.75 -13.36
C PRO A 51 -0.83 -9.29 -14.63
N LYS A 52 -0.24 -10.47 -14.51
CA LYS A 52 0.24 -11.20 -15.68
C LYS A 52 -0.90 -11.41 -16.66
N GLY A 53 -0.58 -11.29 -17.94
CA GLY A 53 -1.56 -11.52 -19.00
C GLY A 53 -2.41 -10.32 -19.36
N THR A 54 -2.37 -9.26 -18.56
CA THR A 54 -3.11 -8.04 -18.90
C THR A 54 -2.32 -7.11 -19.80
N ARG A 55 -1.02 -7.33 -19.91
CA ARG A 55 -0.19 -6.54 -20.81
C ARG A 55 -0.49 -6.93 -22.25
N ASN A 56 -0.46 -5.93 -23.12
CA ASN A 56 -0.55 -6.19 -24.53
C ASN A 56 0.74 -6.90 -24.97
N GLY A 57 0.62 -8.15 -25.38
CA GLY A 57 1.76 -8.95 -25.78
C GLY A 57 2.38 -8.58 -27.11
N ALA A 58 1.81 -7.65 -27.84
CA ALA A 58 2.30 -7.28 -29.16
C ALA A 58 3.67 -6.62 -29.11
N ASN A 59 4.03 -6.04 -27.99
CA ASN A 59 5.31 -5.38 -27.84
C ASN A 59 5.96 -5.78 -26.53
N ASN A 60 6.83 -6.77 -26.60
CA ASN A 60 7.51 -7.29 -25.42
C ASN A 60 8.59 -6.35 -24.90
N LEU A 61 8.91 -5.31 -25.65
CA LEU A 61 9.91 -4.33 -25.24
C LEU A 61 9.29 -3.17 -24.49
N THR A 62 7.97 -3.14 -24.36
CA THR A 62 7.30 -2.08 -23.63
C THR A 62 7.71 -2.11 -22.17
N ILE A 63 8.22 -0.99 -21.68
CA ILE A 63 8.51 -0.81 -20.29
C ILE A 63 7.23 -0.38 -19.60
N GLY A 64 6.79 -1.14 -18.64
CA GLY A 64 5.58 -0.84 -17.93
C GLY A 64 5.61 -1.44 -16.53
N PRO A 65 4.51 -1.31 -15.78
CA PRO A 65 4.45 -1.89 -14.46
C PRO A 65 4.70 -3.39 -14.47
N GLU A 66 5.37 -3.86 -13.45
CA GLU A 66 5.65 -5.27 -13.28
C GLU A 66 4.41 -6.01 -12.80
N SER A 67 4.42 -7.34 -12.94
CA SER A 67 3.36 -8.17 -12.41
C SER A 67 3.54 -8.47 -10.93
N THR A 68 4.66 -8.08 -10.36
CA THR A 68 4.92 -8.20 -8.92
C THR A 68 5.23 -6.83 -8.35
N VAL A 69 4.89 -6.65 -7.08
CA VAL A 69 5.19 -5.42 -6.36
C VAL A 69 5.81 -5.77 -5.02
N ALA A 70 6.67 -4.87 -4.53
CA ALA A 70 7.21 -4.98 -3.19
C ALA A 70 6.21 -4.37 -2.22
N VAL A 71 5.75 -5.17 -1.26
CA VAL A 71 4.78 -4.74 -0.27
C VAL A 71 5.50 -4.48 1.04
N HIS A 72 5.38 -3.26 1.54
CA HIS A 72 5.96 -2.85 2.81
C HIS A 72 4.97 -3.12 3.93
N ILE A 73 5.46 -3.70 5.01
CA ILE A 73 4.64 -3.99 6.19
C ILE A 73 5.29 -3.35 7.42
N SER A 74 4.55 -3.29 8.53
CA SER A 74 5.08 -2.76 9.79
C SER A 74 6.42 -3.43 10.12
N PRO A 75 7.44 -2.64 10.50
CA PRO A 75 7.42 -1.24 10.92
C PRO A 75 7.86 -0.23 9.83
N ALA A 76 7.49 -0.41 8.60
CA ALA A 76 7.89 0.49 7.52
C ALA A 76 7.23 1.86 7.62
N VAL A 77 7.91 2.87 7.09
CA VAL A 77 7.39 4.23 6.94
C VAL A 77 7.26 4.50 5.45
N VAL A 78 6.07 4.80 5.00
CA VAL A 78 5.78 4.96 3.57
C VAL A 78 4.94 6.19 3.31
N LYS A 79 4.97 6.68 2.08
CA LYS A 79 4.06 7.73 1.62
C LYS A 79 2.85 7.05 1.02
N LEU A 80 1.66 7.54 1.36
CA LEU A 80 0.41 6.97 0.89
C LEU A 80 -0.51 8.07 0.39
N GLU A 81 -1.24 7.79 -0.66
CA GLU A 81 -2.25 8.73 -1.15
C GLU A 81 -3.41 8.78 -0.16
N PHE A 82 -3.86 9.99 0.15
CA PHE A 82 -4.95 10.16 1.11
C PHE A 82 -6.18 10.73 0.42
N THR A 83 -7.32 10.58 1.10
CA THR A 83 -8.57 11.21 0.71
C THR A 83 -9.02 12.11 1.85
N GLY A 84 -9.75 13.18 1.52
CA GLY A 84 -10.21 14.15 2.51
C GLY A 84 -9.31 15.37 2.57
N GLU A 85 -9.47 16.15 3.63
CA GLU A 85 -8.76 17.40 3.80
C GLU A 85 -7.35 17.17 4.35
N ALA A 86 -6.35 17.78 3.70
CA ALA A 86 -4.97 17.65 4.13
C ALA A 86 -4.77 18.14 5.58
N SER A 87 -5.52 19.14 6.00
CA SER A 87 -5.38 19.71 7.33
C SER A 87 -5.74 18.74 8.46
N THR A 88 -6.45 17.65 8.15
CA THR A 88 -6.79 16.65 9.16
C THR A 88 -5.65 15.68 9.46
N PHE A 89 -4.61 15.67 8.62
CA PHE A 89 -3.47 14.75 8.79
C PHE A 89 -2.33 15.45 9.52
N LYS A 90 -2.49 15.60 10.83
CA LYS A 90 -1.46 16.20 11.69
C LYS A 90 -0.53 15.10 12.19
N LEU A 91 0.67 15.50 12.63
CA LEU A 91 1.61 14.55 13.21
C LEU A 91 0.95 13.81 14.37
N GLY A 92 1.11 12.49 14.36
CA GLY A 92 0.52 11.63 15.38
C GLY A 92 -0.92 11.22 15.12
N THR A 93 -1.55 11.73 14.07
CA THR A 93 -2.91 11.34 13.72
C THR A 93 -2.94 9.89 13.26
N LYS A 94 -3.87 9.13 13.79
CA LYS A 94 -4.10 7.76 13.33
C LYS A 94 -4.83 7.81 12.01
N VAL A 95 -4.40 7.00 11.06
CA VAL A 95 -5.05 6.92 9.76
C VAL A 95 -5.61 5.54 9.54
N SER A 96 -6.65 5.47 8.75
CA SER A 96 -7.39 4.24 8.50
C SER A 96 -7.49 3.99 7.00
N ALA A 97 -7.80 2.75 6.63
CA ALA A 97 -8.01 2.40 5.24
C ALA A 97 -9.22 3.14 4.68
N ALA A 98 -9.10 3.59 3.46
CA ALA A 98 -10.18 4.17 2.69
C ALA A 98 -10.32 3.39 1.39
N ASP A 99 -11.29 3.73 0.58
CA ASP A 99 -11.50 3.02 -0.68
C ASP A 99 -10.31 3.16 -1.61
N ASP A 100 -10.11 2.14 -2.43
CA ASP A 100 -9.10 2.11 -3.48
C ASP A 100 -7.67 2.25 -2.95
N GLY A 101 -7.41 1.71 -1.77
CA GLY A 101 -6.06 1.68 -1.20
C GLY A 101 -5.58 3.00 -0.64
N LYS A 102 -6.42 4.00 -0.55
CA LYS A 102 -6.06 5.29 0.03
C LYS A 102 -6.18 5.25 1.55
N VAL A 103 -5.72 6.31 2.21
CA VAL A 103 -5.88 6.46 3.66
C VAL A 103 -6.77 7.66 3.96
N ALA A 104 -7.43 7.60 5.11
CA ALA A 104 -8.27 8.68 5.59
C ALA A 104 -8.01 8.91 7.07
N ALA A 105 -8.34 10.10 7.56
CA ALA A 105 -8.16 10.44 8.98
C ALA A 105 -9.16 9.72 9.88
N THR A 106 -10.24 9.19 9.31
CA THR A 106 -11.26 8.44 10.05
C THR A 106 -11.57 7.15 9.31
N GLY A 107 -11.97 6.13 10.05
CA GLY A 107 -12.32 4.84 9.48
C GLY A 107 -12.26 3.76 10.53
N SER A 108 -12.65 2.55 10.16
CA SER A 108 -12.71 1.42 11.08
C SER A 108 -11.44 0.56 11.10
N LYS A 109 -10.62 0.62 10.06
CA LYS A 109 -9.42 -0.21 9.95
C LYS A 109 -8.17 0.66 10.01
N GLN A 110 -7.65 0.87 11.22
CA GLN A 110 -6.45 1.68 11.40
C GLN A 110 -5.24 0.99 10.74
N VAL A 111 -4.46 1.76 10.00
CA VAL A 111 -3.31 1.22 9.29
C VAL A 111 -1.99 1.85 9.69
N GLY A 112 -2.02 2.98 10.36
CA GLY A 112 -0.78 3.63 10.77
C GLY A 112 -0.99 4.97 11.42
N ILE A 113 0.12 5.69 11.56
CA ILE A 113 0.15 6.99 12.23
C ILE A 113 0.94 7.95 11.35
N VAL A 114 0.45 9.17 11.23
CA VAL A 114 1.12 10.22 10.44
C VAL A 114 2.42 10.63 11.14
N VAL A 115 3.53 10.59 10.40
CA VAL A 115 4.84 10.97 10.93
C VAL A 115 5.47 12.16 10.19
N ARG A 116 4.87 12.58 9.08
CA ARG A 116 5.25 13.79 8.34
C ARG A 116 3.99 14.41 7.76
N PRO A 117 3.92 15.74 7.67
CA PRO A 117 2.73 16.40 7.12
C PRO A 117 2.51 16.04 5.66
N PRO A 118 1.26 16.13 5.18
CA PRO A 118 0.98 15.87 3.77
C PRO A 118 1.70 16.83 2.83
N VAL A 119 2.13 16.28 1.71
CA VAL A 119 2.71 17.08 0.62
C VAL A 119 2.00 16.63 -0.66
N GLY A 120 1.35 17.57 -1.34
CA GLY A 120 0.53 17.22 -2.49
C GLY A 120 -0.62 16.31 -2.06
N LYS A 121 -0.73 15.16 -2.66
CA LYS A 121 -1.78 14.19 -2.33
C LYS A 121 -1.28 13.00 -1.51
N PHE A 122 -0.07 13.09 -0.97
CA PHE A 122 0.53 12.00 -0.20
C PHE A 122 0.83 12.43 1.21
N VAL A 123 0.69 11.50 2.15
CA VAL A 123 1.04 11.69 3.55
C VAL A 123 1.98 10.57 3.96
N THR A 124 2.95 10.88 4.81
CA THR A 124 3.93 9.89 5.27
C THR A 124 3.41 9.23 6.53
N VAL A 125 3.30 7.91 6.49
CA VAL A 125 2.66 7.10 7.52
C VAL A 125 3.61 6.01 7.99
N ALA A 126 3.71 5.86 9.31
CA ALA A 126 4.37 4.70 9.91
C ALA A 126 3.33 3.59 10.01
N LEU A 127 3.55 2.50 9.28
CA LEU A 127 2.58 1.41 9.20
C LEU A 127 2.53 0.62 10.50
N THR A 128 1.31 0.25 10.88
CA THR A 128 1.07 -0.66 12.01
C THR A 128 0.43 -1.97 11.55
N VAL A 129 0.30 -2.17 10.25
CA VAL A 129 -0.29 -3.37 9.67
C VAL A 129 0.79 -4.20 8.99
N PRO A 130 0.63 -5.52 8.94
CA PRO A 130 -0.42 -6.28 9.62
C PRO A 130 -0.22 -6.27 11.12
N ALA A 131 -1.31 -6.30 11.83
CA ALA A 131 -1.27 -6.26 13.30
C ALA A 131 -0.78 -7.59 13.88
#